data_b6d00ff61f364b4abcd425260c0ebfad
#
_entry.id   b6d00ff61f364b4abcd425260c0ebfad
#
_cell.length_a   1.000
_cell.length_b   1.000
_cell.length_c   1.000
_cell.angle_alpha   90.00
_cell.angle_beta   90.00
_cell.angle_gamma   90.00
#
_symmetry.space_group_name_H-M   'P 1'
#
loop_
_entity.id
_entity.type
_entity.pdbx_description
1 polymer ?
#
loop_
_entity_poly.entity_id
_entity_poly.type
_entity_poly.pdbx_seq_one_letter_code
_entity_poly.pdbx_strand_id
1 'polypeptide(L)'
;MKRKDLLLLLLFFLCMMFLFSCKKKANRQEDKAYTYKRNKESIELNIWSYYSALQQEVFLKTVDEFNLTRGKDLNITVHVMSPGSMNDLEANLFALTDKNFAQGSYPDMAFMYRDTGKVLDQKGYLVDLSNYLTKKELDDFVPGFLEEGRLGNQREGIKILPVAKSTEVFYLNATAWKSFADATGSTLSDLDSREGLVEVAKKYYEYTDALTPEADDGKAFFGQEDFATYFLVGAKQMGVDLVSVDASGKVIYNFPEDVLHKLWDYFYVPYIKGYFGSSGRYRSDDLRTGEIISYVSTSASYSYFPEAVILSDQEYFPIEATVLPAPDFVKGQKIAIQQGAGIGVLKGEEQKIKASIEFLRWLTSESVNSKFALSADYLPVRSDSLTVQTVDVIKGRGTNPAIEEALKTVSSHTMYYIPAADNISTLREILENTLKDKAIEDKKAIETAVASGLSKEDAVGEYDTEENFTLWYESLLSDIEGIKG
;
A
#
# COMPACT_ATOMS: atom_id res chain seq x y z
N MET A 1 -53.12 50.87 11.77
CA MET A 1 -51.91 50.47 11.01
C MET A 1 -51.73 51.45 9.85
N LYS A 2 -50.62 52.17 9.84
CA LYS A 2 -50.33 53.15 8.80
C LYS A 2 -49.95 52.46 7.51
N ARG A 3 -50.41 52.95 6.36
CA ARG A 3 -50.17 52.38 5.02
C ARG A 3 -48.69 51.94 4.74
N LYS A 4 -47.72 52.50 5.48
CA LYS A 4 -46.29 52.14 5.43
C LYS A 4 -45.97 50.79 6.11
N ASP A 5 -46.72 50.46 7.18
CA ASP A 5 -46.47 49.19 7.91
C ASP A 5 -46.98 47.98 7.12
N LEU A 6 -48.03 48.17 6.33
CA LEU A 6 -48.59 47.14 5.45
C LEU A 6 -47.72 46.91 4.26
N LEU A 7 -47.01 47.94 3.75
CA LEU A 7 -46.03 47.78 2.64
C LEU A 7 -44.77 47.07 3.09
N LEU A 8 -44.28 47.31 4.32
CA LEU A 8 -43.13 46.63 4.91
C LEU A 8 -43.44 45.16 5.20
N LEU A 9 -44.64 44.83 5.64
CA LEU A 9 -45.09 43.46 5.86
C LEU A 9 -45.19 42.68 4.53
N LEU A 10 -45.69 43.31 3.47
CA LEU A 10 -45.77 42.73 2.14
C LEU A 10 -44.35 42.48 1.53
N LEU A 11 -43.41 43.42 1.71
CA LEU A 11 -42.02 43.25 1.29
C LEU A 11 -41.33 42.14 2.08
N PHE A 12 -41.58 42.02 3.37
CA PHE A 12 -41.02 40.96 4.20
C PHE A 12 -41.56 39.57 3.80
N PHE A 13 -42.86 39.47 3.47
CA PHE A 13 -43.48 38.26 2.95
C PHE A 13 -42.96 37.88 1.54
N LEU A 14 -42.73 38.86 0.66
CA LEU A 14 -42.13 38.66 -0.65
C LEU A 14 -40.68 38.17 -0.52
N CYS A 15 -39.87 38.77 0.35
CA CYS A 15 -38.51 38.28 0.63
C CYS A 15 -38.49 36.89 1.23
N MET A 16 -39.43 36.55 2.13
CA MET A 16 -39.55 35.19 2.66
C MET A 16 -39.93 34.17 1.58
N MET A 17 -40.83 34.53 0.65
CA MET A 17 -41.17 33.64 -0.48
C MET A 17 -39.97 33.43 -1.46
N PHE A 18 -39.11 34.44 -1.66
CA PHE A 18 -37.90 34.28 -2.45
C PHE A 18 -36.84 33.42 -1.74
N LEU A 19 -36.76 33.45 -0.40
CA LEU A 19 -35.84 32.60 0.37
C LEU A 19 -36.28 31.13 0.42
N PHE A 20 -37.58 30.84 0.24
CA PHE A 20 -38.09 29.46 0.13
C PHE A 20 -38.08 28.92 -1.31
N SER A 21 -37.89 29.76 -2.33
CA SER A 21 -37.88 29.34 -3.73
C SER A 21 -36.49 28.91 -4.24
N CYS A 22 -35.42 29.10 -3.46
CA CYS A 22 -34.07 28.59 -3.75
C CYS A 22 -33.72 27.35 -2.96
N LYS A 23 -34.66 26.47 -2.64
CA LYS A 23 -34.32 25.04 -2.52
C LYS A 23 -34.05 24.54 -3.93
N LYS A 24 -32.78 24.60 -4.36
CA LYS A 24 -32.27 23.70 -5.38
C LYS A 24 -32.89 22.34 -5.06
N LYS A 25 -33.76 21.83 -5.94
CA LYS A 25 -34.02 20.41 -6.00
C LYS A 25 -32.65 19.77 -6.16
N ALA A 26 -32.05 19.32 -5.06
CA ALA A 26 -31.08 18.26 -5.13
C ALA A 26 -31.83 17.17 -5.92
N ASN A 27 -31.42 16.90 -7.12
CA ASN A 27 -31.85 15.72 -7.85
C ASN A 27 -31.48 14.59 -6.91
N ARG A 28 -32.43 14.13 -6.09
CA ARG A 28 -32.44 12.79 -5.58
C ARG A 28 -32.56 11.92 -6.84
N GLN A 29 -31.44 11.62 -7.45
CA GLN A 29 -31.33 10.47 -8.30
C GLN A 29 -31.79 9.33 -7.40
N GLU A 30 -33.02 8.82 -7.66
CA GLU A 30 -33.50 7.64 -6.95
C GLU A 30 -32.40 6.59 -7.10
N ASP A 31 -31.98 6.01 -6.00
CA ASP A 31 -30.93 5.01 -5.85
C ASP A 31 -31.42 3.69 -6.48
N LYS A 32 -31.69 3.72 -7.78
CA LYS A 32 -32.16 2.58 -8.55
C LYS A 32 -30.94 1.74 -8.93
N ALA A 33 -30.79 0.64 -8.23
CA ALA A 33 -29.83 -0.38 -8.61
C ALA A 33 -30.01 -0.72 -10.11
N TYR A 34 -28.93 -0.53 -10.86
CA TYR A 34 -28.88 -1.02 -12.22
C TYR A 34 -29.01 -2.56 -12.18
N THR A 35 -30.01 -3.10 -12.86
CA THR A 35 -30.19 -4.56 -12.99
C THR A 35 -29.75 -5.00 -14.39
N TYR A 36 -28.71 -5.82 -14.44
CA TYR A 36 -28.24 -6.43 -15.68
C TYR A 36 -29.31 -7.37 -16.23
N LYS A 37 -29.63 -7.18 -17.52
CA LYS A 37 -30.50 -8.10 -18.23
C LYS A 37 -29.64 -9.06 -19.05
N ARG A 38 -29.81 -10.38 -18.82
CA ARG A 38 -29.14 -11.41 -19.60
C ARG A 38 -29.24 -11.13 -21.09
N ASN A 39 -28.09 -11.08 -21.77
CA ASN A 39 -28.04 -10.94 -23.21
C ASN A 39 -28.33 -12.28 -23.91
N LYS A 40 -28.81 -12.22 -25.14
CA LYS A 40 -29.02 -13.43 -25.96
C LYS A 40 -27.68 -14.00 -26.44
N GLU A 41 -26.75 -13.12 -26.81
CA GLU A 41 -25.39 -13.47 -27.22
C GLU A 41 -24.47 -13.46 -26.00
N SER A 42 -23.44 -14.34 -26.00
CA SER A 42 -22.39 -14.35 -24.99
C SER A 42 -21.60 -13.04 -25.02
N ILE A 43 -21.30 -12.49 -23.85
CA ILE A 43 -20.41 -11.33 -23.72
C ILE A 43 -19.09 -11.83 -23.20
N GLU A 44 -18.06 -11.71 -24.03
CA GLU A 44 -16.68 -12.03 -23.68
C GLU A 44 -15.98 -10.77 -23.14
N LEU A 45 -15.42 -10.85 -21.92
CA LEU A 45 -14.71 -9.77 -21.25
C LEU A 45 -13.25 -10.15 -21.05
N ASN A 46 -12.35 -9.21 -21.25
CA ASN A 46 -10.93 -9.35 -20.97
C ASN A 46 -10.56 -8.51 -19.76
N ILE A 47 -9.90 -9.12 -18.76
CA ILE A 47 -9.31 -8.42 -17.64
C ILE A 47 -7.79 -8.58 -17.63
N TRP A 48 -7.07 -7.47 -17.54
CA TRP A 48 -5.62 -7.47 -17.36
C TRP A 48 -5.26 -7.49 -15.87
N SER A 49 -4.42 -8.45 -15.51
CA SER A 49 -3.98 -8.69 -14.13
C SER A 49 -2.46 -8.73 -14.03
N TYR A 50 -1.92 -8.21 -12.92
CA TYR A 50 -0.49 -8.26 -12.58
C TYR A 50 -0.16 -9.39 -11.59
N TYR A 51 -1.16 -10.11 -11.11
CA TYR A 51 -0.96 -11.17 -10.14
C TYR A 51 -0.01 -12.25 -10.65
N SER A 52 0.80 -12.77 -9.74
CA SER A 52 1.76 -13.85 -10.00
C SER A 52 1.65 -14.93 -8.91
N ALA A 53 2.27 -16.07 -9.13
CA ALA A 53 2.33 -17.17 -8.17
C ALA A 53 0.96 -17.48 -7.52
N LEU A 54 0.88 -17.49 -6.19
CA LEU A 54 -0.34 -17.79 -5.43
C LEU A 54 -1.52 -16.90 -5.80
N GLN A 55 -1.29 -15.59 -5.90
CA GLN A 55 -2.34 -14.62 -6.19
C GLN A 55 -2.96 -14.87 -7.58
N GLN A 56 -2.13 -15.20 -8.56
CA GLN A 56 -2.61 -15.55 -9.91
C GLN A 56 -3.42 -16.84 -9.89
N GLU A 57 -2.96 -17.88 -9.22
CA GLU A 57 -3.69 -19.14 -9.12
C GLU A 57 -5.06 -18.95 -8.49
N VAL A 58 -5.13 -18.21 -7.37
CA VAL A 58 -6.38 -17.94 -6.67
C VAL A 58 -7.32 -17.08 -7.52
N PHE A 59 -6.78 -16.06 -8.20
CA PHE A 59 -7.60 -15.19 -9.06
C PHE A 59 -8.18 -15.95 -10.25
N LEU A 60 -7.38 -16.79 -10.94
CA LEU A 60 -7.84 -17.65 -12.03
C LEU A 60 -8.96 -18.59 -11.58
N LYS A 61 -8.80 -19.26 -10.43
CA LYS A 61 -9.86 -20.13 -9.86
C LYS A 61 -11.13 -19.36 -9.55
N THR A 62 -11.00 -18.12 -9.07
CA THR A 62 -12.15 -17.24 -8.77
C THR A 62 -12.87 -16.85 -10.06
N VAL A 63 -12.15 -16.50 -11.12
CA VAL A 63 -12.74 -16.18 -12.41
C VAL A 63 -13.43 -17.41 -13.05
N ASP A 64 -12.82 -18.60 -12.93
CA ASP A 64 -13.42 -19.85 -13.39
C ASP A 64 -14.73 -20.14 -12.62
N GLU A 65 -14.77 -19.91 -11.31
CA GLU A 65 -15.99 -20.04 -10.50
C GLU A 65 -17.09 -19.08 -11.00
N PHE A 66 -16.74 -17.82 -11.31
CA PHE A 66 -17.69 -16.89 -11.93
C PHE A 66 -18.22 -17.43 -13.26
N ASN A 67 -17.34 -17.85 -14.17
CA ASN A 67 -17.71 -18.33 -15.50
C ASN A 67 -18.63 -19.56 -15.42
N LEU A 68 -18.40 -20.46 -14.47
CA LEU A 68 -19.19 -21.69 -14.27
C LEU A 68 -20.53 -21.45 -13.55
N THR A 69 -20.69 -20.34 -12.85
CA THR A 69 -21.86 -20.03 -12.02
C THR A 69 -22.58 -18.77 -12.50
N ARG A 70 -22.34 -17.64 -11.89
CA ARG A 70 -23.00 -16.37 -12.16
C ARG A 70 -22.82 -15.91 -13.61
N GLY A 71 -21.63 -16.08 -14.19
CA GLY A 71 -21.34 -15.77 -15.58
C GLY A 71 -22.20 -16.57 -16.55
N LYS A 72 -22.32 -17.89 -16.31
CA LYS A 72 -23.19 -18.77 -17.08
C LYS A 72 -24.67 -18.33 -17.02
N ASP A 73 -25.15 -17.94 -15.85
CA ASP A 73 -26.53 -17.48 -15.67
C ASP A 73 -26.79 -16.17 -16.43
N LEU A 74 -25.78 -15.29 -16.50
CA LEU A 74 -25.86 -13.99 -17.16
C LEU A 74 -25.44 -14.01 -18.64
N ASN A 75 -24.87 -15.12 -19.13
CA ASN A 75 -24.23 -15.26 -20.44
C ASN A 75 -23.01 -14.34 -20.61
N ILE A 76 -22.15 -14.29 -19.56
CA ILE A 76 -20.91 -13.54 -19.49
C ILE A 76 -19.76 -14.51 -19.28
N THR A 77 -18.68 -14.37 -20.04
CA THR A 77 -17.41 -15.08 -19.84
C THR A 77 -16.30 -14.06 -19.61
N VAL A 78 -15.46 -14.27 -18.58
CA VAL A 78 -14.31 -13.42 -18.27
C VAL A 78 -13.02 -14.18 -18.56
N HIS A 79 -12.13 -13.57 -19.31
CA HIS A 79 -10.78 -14.05 -19.62
C HIS A 79 -9.74 -13.20 -18.92
N VAL A 80 -8.82 -13.87 -18.23
CA VAL A 80 -7.69 -13.20 -17.56
C VAL A 80 -6.48 -13.19 -18.47
N MET A 81 -5.87 -12.03 -18.64
CA MET A 81 -4.61 -11.85 -19.33
C MET A 81 -3.61 -11.22 -18.38
N SER A 82 -2.38 -11.74 -18.36
CA SER A 82 -1.29 -11.17 -17.58
C SER A 82 -0.24 -10.61 -18.52
N PRO A 83 -0.11 -9.28 -18.65
CA PRO A 83 0.94 -8.67 -19.46
C PRO A 83 2.32 -8.69 -18.79
N GLY A 84 2.43 -9.23 -17.58
CA GLY A 84 3.68 -9.32 -16.82
C GLY A 84 3.55 -8.73 -15.42
N SER A 85 4.59 -8.03 -14.97
CA SER A 85 4.61 -7.31 -13.69
C SER A 85 3.62 -6.14 -13.68
N MET A 86 3.47 -5.49 -12.52
CA MET A 86 2.66 -4.26 -12.43
C MET A 86 3.19 -3.16 -13.35
N ASN A 87 4.52 -2.99 -13.43
CA ASN A 87 5.13 -2.01 -14.32
C ASN A 87 4.85 -2.32 -15.81
N ASP A 88 4.88 -3.61 -16.19
CA ASP A 88 4.52 -4.03 -17.55
C ASP A 88 3.04 -3.75 -17.85
N LEU A 89 2.16 -4.02 -16.87
CA LEU A 89 0.74 -3.72 -16.99
C LEU A 89 0.49 -2.22 -17.18
N GLU A 90 1.12 -1.38 -16.37
CA GLU A 90 1.01 0.08 -16.47
C GLU A 90 1.55 0.62 -17.79
N ALA A 91 2.71 0.13 -18.23
CA ALA A 91 3.27 0.50 -19.53
C ALA A 91 2.31 0.15 -20.69
N ASN A 92 1.68 -1.03 -20.64
CA ASN A 92 0.67 -1.42 -21.62
C ASN A 92 -0.59 -0.55 -21.55
N LEU A 93 -1.06 -0.20 -20.35
CA LEU A 93 -2.20 0.70 -20.16
C LEU A 93 -1.92 2.11 -20.71
N PHE A 94 -0.71 2.64 -20.51
CA PHE A 94 -0.31 3.93 -21.10
C PHE A 94 -0.21 3.86 -22.62
N ALA A 95 0.30 2.75 -23.17
CA ALA A 95 0.36 2.55 -24.61
C ALA A 95 -1.04 2.54 -25.27
N LEU A 96 -2.11 2.12 -24.56
CA LEU A 96 -3.49 2.22 -25.04
C LEU A 96 -3.91 3.66 -25.37
N THR A 97 -3.28 4.63 -24.71
CA THR A 97 -3.60 6.04 -24.91
C THR A 97 -2.92 6.64 -26.14
N ASP A 98 -2.02 5.91 -26.79
CA ASP A 98 -1.37 6.33 -28.03
C ASP A 98 -2.24 5.98 -29.25
N LYS A 99 -2.40 6.93 -30.18
CA LYS A 99 -3.27 6.81 -31.34
C LYS A 99 -2.90 5.67 -32.30
N ASN A 100 -1.76 5.03 -32.11
CA ASN A 100 -1.22 3.96 -32.96
C ASN A 100 -1.43 2.56 -32.39
N PHE A 101 -2.13 2.40 -31.26
CA PHE A 101 -2.39 1.10 -30.70
C PHE A 101 -3.43 0.35 -31.56
N ALA A 102 -3.09 -0.88 -31.97
CA ALA A 102 -3.97 -1.68 -32.85
C ALA A 102 -5.31 -1.96 -32.17
N GLN A 103 -6.42 -1.60 -32.81
CA GLN A 103 -7.76 -1.97 -32.36
C GLN A 103 -7.89 -3.49 -32.31
N GLY A 104 -8.12 -4.07 -31.14
CA GLY A 104 -8.38 -5.50 -30.97
C GLY A 104 -7.85 -6.15 -29.70
N SER A 105 -7.03 -5.45 -28.93
CA SER A 105 -6.42 -5.98 -27.70
C SER A 105 -6.72 -5.14 -26.46
N TYR A 106 -7.76 -4.30 -26.48
CA TYR A 106 -8.14 -3.51 -25.32
C TYR A 106 -8.78 -4.38 -24.26
N PRO A 107 -8.35 -4.27 -22.99
CA PRO A 107 -9.08 -4.90 -21.90
C PRO A 107 -10.40 -4.18 -21.64
N ASP A 108 -11.39 -4.92 -21.17
CA ASP A 108 -12.65 -4.34 -20.67
C ASP A 108 -12.45 -3.87 -19.21
N MET A 109 -11.55 -4.54 -18.48
CA MET A 109 -11.15 -4.23 -17.10
C MET A 109 -9.64 -4.38 -16.94
N ALA A 110 -9.05 -3.60 -16.04
CA ALA A 110 -7.64 -3.77 -15.69
C ALA A 110 -7.39 -3.43 -14.22
N PHE A 111 -6.46 -4.14 -13.62
CA PHE A 111 -5.87 -3.72 -12.36
C PHE A 111 -5.03 -2.46 -12.59
N MET A 112 -5.06 -1.54 -11.65
CA MET A 112 -4.26 -0.32 -11.71
C MET A 112 -4.10 0.32 -10.35
N TYR A 113 -3.00 1.05 -10.17
CA TYR A 113 -2.84 1.96 -9.06
C TYR A 113 -3.55 3.30 -9.36
N ARG A 114 -3.65 4.12 -8.32
CA ARG A 114 -4.37 5.38 -8.36
C ARG A 114 -3.77 6.38 -9.35
N ASP A 115 -2.46 6.45 -9.45
CA ASP A 115 -1.71 7.33 -10.38
C ASP A 115 -1.97 6.95 -11.85
N THR A 116 -1.84 5.67 -12.19
CA THR A 116 -2.21 5.15 -13.51
C THR A 116 -3.66 5.44 -13.84
N GLY A 117 -4.57 5.18 -12.89
CA GLY A 117 -5.98 5.48 -13.05
C GLY A 117 -6.26 6.97 -13.30
N LYS A 118 -5.54 7.88 -12.61
CA LYS A 118 -5.67 9.32 -12.83
C LYS A 118 -5.33 9.71 -14.27
N VAL A 119 -4.22 9.21 -14.81
CA VAL A 119 -3.81 9.48 -16.20
C VAL A 119 -4.86 8.98 -17.20
N LEU A 120 -5.38 7.75 -16.99
CA LEU A 120 -6.41 7.17 -17.85
C LEU A 120 -7.74 7.93 -17.75
N ASP A 121 -8.14 8.37 -16.54
CA ASP A 121 -9.38 9.13 -16.35
C ASP A 121 -9.30 10.52 -16.97
N GLN A 122 -8.18 11.24 -16.81
CA GLN A 122 -7.93 12.53 -17.46
C GLN A 122 -8.01 12.44 -19.00
N LYS A 123 -7.53 11.34 -19.56
CA LYS A 123 -7.65 11.05 -21.01
C LYS A 123 -9.03 10.50 -21.42
N GLY A 124 -9.94 10.30 -20.47
CA GLY A 124 -11.30 9.89 -20.71
C GLY A 124 -11.51 8.39 -20.94
N TYR A 125 -10.59 7.53 -20.53
CA TYR A 125 -10.65 6.08 -20.74
C TYR A 125 -11.43 5.32 -19.66
N LEU A 126 -11.62 5.88 -18.45
CA LEU A 126 -12.27 5.18 -17.35
C LEU A 126 -13.77 5.45 -17.25
N VAL A 127 -14.50 4.43 -16.84
CA VAL A 127 -15.93 4.50 -16.49
C VAL A 127 -16.07 5.01 -15.06
N ASP A 128 -17.07 5.84 -14.82
CA ASP A 128 -17.47 6.20 -13.46
C ASP A 128 -18.42 5.13 -12.90
N LEU A 129 -17.90 4.32 -11.98
CA LEU A 129 -18.60 3.18 -11.39
C LEU A 129 -19.79 3.63 -10.52
N SER A 130 -19.78 4.88 -10.01
CA SER A 130 -20.90 5.44 -9.24
C SER A 130 -22.19 5.60 -10.06
N ASN A 131 -22.08 5.55 -11.40
CA ASN A 131 -23.25 5.58 -12.27
C ASN A 131 -23.96 4.22 -12.35
N TYR A 132 -23.32 3.16 -11.88
CA TYR A 132 -23.79 1.77 -11.99
C TYR A 132 -23.98 1.12 -10.62
N LEU A 133 -23.17 1.47 -9.63
CA LEU A 133 -23.26 0.98 -8.26
C LEU A 133 -24.09 1.93 -7.42
N THR A 134 -25.00 1.38 -6.62
CA THR A 134 -25.82 2.17 -5.68
C THR A 134 -24.97 2.69 -4.52
N LYS A 135 -25.45 3.75 -3.89
CA LYS A 135 -24.82 4.26 -2.66
C LYS A 135 -24.70 3.17 -1.60
N LYS A 136 -25.73 2.32 -1.45
CA LYS A 136 -25.69 1.21 -0.49
C LYS A 136 -24.56 0.22 -0.81
N GLU A 137 -24.39 -0.18 -2.08
CA GLU A 137 -23.31 -1.09 -2.49
C GLU A 137 -21.93 -0.48 -2.21
N LEU A 138 -21.78 0.84 -2.40
CA LEU A 138 -20.53 1.57 -2.11
C LEU A 138 -20.30 1.75 -0.60
N ASP A 139 -21.35 2.01 0.19
CA ASP A 139 -21.25 2.16 1.65
C ASP A 139 -20.85 0.86 2.37
N ASP A 140 -21.00 -0.30 1.71
CA ASP A 140 -20.58 -1.60 2.25
C ASP A 140 -19.05 -1.81 2.22
N PHE A 141 -18.30 -1.01 1.44
CA PHE A 141 -16.84 -1.08 1.40
C PHE A 141 -16.21 -0.39 2.60
N VAL A 142 -14.98 -0.80 2.93
CA VAL A 142 -14.15 -0.05 3.87
C VAL A 142 -13.92 1.36 3.33
N PRO A 143 -14.31 2.43 4.08
CA PRO A 143 -14.30 3.78 3.54
C PRO A 143 -12.93 4.23 2.99
N GLY A 144 -11.84 3.93 3.70
CA GLY A 144 -10.47 4.27 3.25
C GLY A 144 -10.08 3.56 1.96
N PHE A 145 -10.48 2.30 1.79
CA PHE A 145 -10.18 1.52 0.59
C PHE A 145 -10.96 2.03 -0.62
N LEU A 146 -12.23 2.40 -0.41
CA LEU A 146 -13.06 2.96 -1.47
C LEU A 146 -12.62 4.36 -1.88
N GLU A 147 -12.20 5.18 -0.92
CA GLU A 147 -11.79 6.57 -1.16
C GLU A 147 -10.58 6.66 -2.09
N GLU A 148 -9.66 5.70 -2.04
CA GLU A 148 -8.54 5.59 -2.96
C GLU A 148 -8.98 5.52 -4.44
N GLY A 149 -10.13 4.95 -4.70
CA GLY A 149 -10.73 4.84 -6.05
C GLY A 149 -11.30 6.15 -6.61
N ARG A 150 -11.34 7.23 -5.80
CA ARG A 150 -11.71 8.59 -6.25
C ARG A 150 -10.46 9.30 -6.73
N LEU A 151 -10.40 9.62 -8.02
CA LEU A 151 -9.19 10.16 -8.66
C LEU A 151 -9.16 11.69 -8.70
N GLY A 152 -10.30 12.36 -8.56
CA GLY A 152 -10.42 13.82 -8.59
C GLY A 152 -10.27 14.49 -7.22
N ASN A 153 -10.05 15.82 -7.24
CA ASN A 153 -9.91 16.65 -6.04
C ASN A 153 -11.24 16.98 -5.35
N GLN A 154 -12.36 16.72 -5.99
CA GLN A 154 -13.70 17.03 -5.46
C GLN A 154 -14.61 15.81 -5.71
N ARG A 155 -14.78 14.96 -4.71
CA ARG A 155 -15.88 13.96 -4.58
C ARG A 155 -16.48 13.46 -5.92
N GLU A 156 -15.65 13.40 -6.95
CA GLU A 156 -15.98 12.76 -8.21
C GLU A 156 -16.26 11.28 -7.97
N GLY A 157 -16.94 10.62 -8.91
CA GLY A 157 -17.34 9.23 -8.78
C GLY A 157 -16.18 8.27 -8.53
N ILE A 158 -16.50 7.02 -8.29
CA ILE A 158 -15.51 5.94 -8.12
C ILE A 158 -15.04 5.49 -9.49
N LYS A 159 -13.74 5.51 -9.75
CA LYS A 159 -13.11 5.08 -11.02
C LYS A 159 -12.40 3.74 -10.90
N ILE A 160 -11.90 3.44 -9.70
CA ILE A 160 -11.21 2.19 -9.37
C ILE A 160 -11.94 1.56 -8.18
N LEU A 161 -12.33 0.29 -8.33
CA LEU A 161 -12.97 -0.45 -7.26
C LEU A 161 -11.92 -1.29 -6.52
N PRO A 162 -11.79 -1.18 -5.19
CA PRO A 162 -10.92 -2.06 -4.44
C PRO A 162 -11.44 -3.50 -4.49
N VAL A 163 -10.54 -4.47 -4.62
CA VAL A 163 -10.91 -5.90 -4.67
C VAL A 163 -10.12 -6.75 -3.68
N ALA A 164 -8.91 -6.31 -3.32
CA ALA A 164 -8.06 -6.93 -2.32
C ALA A 164 -7.05 -5.87 -1.83
N LYS A 165 -6.80 -5.82 -0.54
CA LYS A 165 -5.90 -4.85 0.07
C LYS A 165 -4.90 -5.52 1.02
N SER A 166 -3.81 -4.83 1.29
CA SER A 166 -2.81 -5.20 2.29
C SER A 166 -2.32 -3.95 3.03
N THR A 167 -1.54 -4.18 4.06
CA THR A 167 -0.81 -3.14 4.80
C THR A 167 0.56 -3.68 5.18
N GLU A 168 1.46 -2.85 5.68
CA GLU A 168 2.71 -3.34 6.22
C GLU A 168 2.52 -3.99 7.59
N VAL A 169 3.31 -5.04 7.82
CA VAL A 169 3.45 -5.74 9.08
C VAL A 169 4.93 -6.01 9.36
N PHE A 170 5.27 -6.31 10.60
CA PHE A 170 6.62 -6.65 11.02
C PHE A 170 6.77 -8.17 11.13
N TYR A 171 7.67 -8.73 10.37
CA TYR A 171 8.02 -10.15 10.36
C TYR A 171 9.24 -10.41 11.24
N LEU A 172 9.17 -11.43 12.11
CA LEU A 172 10.22 -11.78 13.05
C LEU A 172 10.48 -13.28 13.04
N ASN A 173 11.74 -13.67 12.95
CA ASN A 173 12.19 -15.03 13.24
C ASN A 173 12.06 -15.30 14.76
N ALA A 174 10.96 -15.95 15.15
CA ALA A 174 10.65 -16.23 16.55
C ALA A 174 11.68 -17.13 17.22
N THR A 175 12.31 -18.02 16.47
CA THR A 175 13.34 -18.95 16.96
C THR A 175 14.60 -18.20 17.40
N ALA A 176 15.12 -17.30 16.55
CA ALA A 176 16.27 -16.46 16.89
C ALA A 176 15.91 -15.43 17.98
N TRP A 177 14.73 -14.83 17.90
CA TRP A 177 14.21 -13.90 18.91
C TRP A 177 14.19 -14.51 20.30
N LYS A 178 13.72 -15.76 20.44
CA LYS A 178 13.61 -16.42 21.74
C LYS A 178 14.96 -16.49 22.45
N SER A 179 16.02 -16.92 21.78
CA SER A 179 17.35 -17.02 22.37
C SER A 179 17.89 -15.65 22.82
N PHE A 180 17.68 -14.63 22.00
CA PHE A 180 18.06 -13.26 22.29
C PHE A 180 17.26 -12.67 23.47
N ALA A 181 15.95 -12.83 23.46
CA ALA A 181 15.06 -12.33 24.49
C ALA A 181 15.35 -12.97 25.86
N ASP A 182 15.57 -14.30 25.89
CA ASP A 182 15.93 -15.03 27.11
C ASP A 182 17.27 -14.52 27.69
N ALA A 183 18.23 -14.13 26.85
CA ALA A 183 19.54 -13.64 27.28
C ALA A 183 19.53 -12.17 27.72
N THR A 184 18.71 -11.33 27.12
CA THR A 184 18.76 -9.85 27.30
C THR A 184 17.60 -9.29 28.08
N GLY A 185 16.52 -10.06 28.30
CA GLY A 185 15.28 -9.59 28.89
C GLY A 185 14.44 -8.70 27.96
N SER A 186 14.75 -8.66 26.67
CA SER A 186 13.97 -7.92 25.67
C SER A 186 12.59 -8.54 25.47
N THR A 187 11.58 -7.71 25.20
CA THR A 187 10.18 -8.11 25.04
C THR A 187 9.64 -7.68 23.66
N LEU A 188 8.59 -8.36 23.17
CA LEU A 188 7.98 -7.99 21.89
C LEU A 188 7.43 -6.56 21.90
N SER A 189 7.00 -6.05 23.06
CA SER A 189 6.53 -4.66 23.19
C SER A 189 7.63 -3.61 23.01
N ASP A 190 8.91 -3.98 23.11
CA ASP A 190 10.02 -3.09 22.81
C ASP A 190 10.09 -2.79 21.29
N LEU A 191 9.41 -3.60 20.46
CA LEU A 191 9.32 -3.44 19.00
C LEU A 191 8.11 -2.62 18.54
N ASP A 192 7.27 -2.11 19.43
CA ASP A 192 6.04 -1.38 19.09
C ASP A 192 6.33 0.01 18.47
N SER A 193 7.57 0.48 18.55
CA SER A 193 7.98 1.78 18.01
C SER A 193 9.30 1.72 17.25
N ARG A 194 9.51 2.68 16.33
CA ARG A 194 10.78 2.84 15.61
C ARG A 194 11.94 3.11 16.57
N GLU A 195 11.69 3.91 17.61
CA GLU A 195 12.66 4.20 18.66
C GLU A 195 13.07 2.91 19.41
N GLY A 196 12.08 2.12 19.81
CA GLY A 196 12.34 0.84 20.50
C GLY A 196 13.01 -0.18 19.59
N LEU A 197 12.63 -0.25 18.32
CA LEU A 197 13.26 -1.10 17.33
C LEU A 197 14.77 -0.84 17.20
N VAL A 198 15.20 0.43 17.17
CA VAL A 198 16.63 0.79 17.11
C VAL A 198 17.37 0.33 18.37
N GLU A 199 16.78 0.53 19.55
CA GLU A 199 17.38 0.08 20.81
C GLU A 199 17.49 -1.45 20.89
N VAL A 200 16.48 -2.17 20.43
CA VAL A 200 16.50 -3.64 20.35
C VAL A 200 17.55 -4.11 19.33
N ALA A 201 17.65 -3.45 18.19
CA ALA A 201 18.62 -3.81 17.15
C ALA A 201 20.07 -3.60 17.63
N LYS A 202 20.32 -2.51 18.37
CA LYS A 202 21.62 -2.30 19.03
C LYS A 202 21.93 -3.42 20.02
N LYS A 203 21.00 -3.77 20.92
CA LYS A 203 21.18 -4.87 21.88
C LYS A 203 21.41 -6.21 21.19
N TYR A 204 20.73 -6.45 20.06
CA TYR A 204 20.91 -7.68 19.28
C TYR A 204 22.30 -7.75 18.65
N TYR A 205 22.78 -6.64 18.11
CA TYR A 205 24.13 -6.53 17.59
C TYR A 205 25.17 -6.84 18.69
N GLU A 206 25.09 -6.18 19.85
CA GLU A 206 25.97 -6.38 21.01
C GLU A 206 25.88 -7.82 21.54
N TYR A 207 24.69 -8.42 21.57
CA TYR A 207 24.49 -9.81 21.97
C TYR A 207 25.18 -10.79 21.02
N THR A 208 25.02 -10.60 19.72
CA THR A 208 25.63 -11.51 18.72
C THR A 208 27.14 -11.33 18.61
N ASP A 209 27.65 -10.12 18.74
CA ASP A 209 29.08 -9.81 18.81
C ASP A 209 29.76 -10.51 19.99
N ALA A 210 29.11 -10.55 21.14
CA ALA A 210 29.62 -11.25 22.30
C ALA A 210 29.62 -12.80 22.18
N LEU A 211 29.02 -13.38 21.14
CA LEU A 211 29.03 -14.83 20.88
C LEU A 211 30.29 -15.30 20.15
N THR A 212 31.05 -14.39 19.55
CA THR A 212 32.27 -14.67 18.80
C THR A 212 33.48 -14.02 19.45
N PRO A 213 34.71 -14.50 19.20
CA PRO A 213 35.92 -13.86 19.69
C PRO A 213 36.36 -12.64 18.88
N GLU A 214 35.82 -12.48 17.67
CA GLU A 214 36.04 -11.34 16.78
C GLU A 214 35.25 -10.16 17.31
N ALA A 215 35.88 -8.99 17.37
CA ALA A 215 35.19 -7.76 17.80
C ALA A 215 34.50 -7.10 16.60
N ASP A 216 33.36 -6.48 16.89
CA ASP A 216 32.60 -5.69 15.92
C ASP A 216 31.94 -6.48 14.77
N ASP A 217 31.76 -7.80 14.96
CA ASP A 217 31.15 -8.71 13.97
C ASP A 217 29.68 -9.05 14.28
N GLY A 218 29.04 -8.29 15.15
CA GLY A 218 27.63 -8.45 15.51
C GLY A 218 26.71 -8.42 14.29
N LYS A 219 25.60 -9.16 14.37
CA LYS A 219 24.63 -9.33 13.28
C LYS A 219 23.57 -8.24 13.28
N ALA A 220 23.08 -7.91 12.09
CA ALA A 220 21.96 -7.01 11.94
C ALA A 220 20.64 -7.66 12.41
N PHE A 221 19.80 -6.84 13.03
CA PHE A 221 18.50 -7.26 13.54
C PHE A 221 17.40 -7.11 12.49
N PHE A 222 17.40 -5.99 11.74
CA PHE A 222 16.24 -5.52 10.98
C PHE A 222 16.61 -5.09 9.56
N GLY A 223 15.64 -5.26 8.63
CA GLY A 223 15.67 -4.74 7.28
C GLY A 223 14.38 -4.03 6.88
N GLN A 224 14.49 -2.88 6.21
CA GLN A 224 13.36 -2.16 5.63
C GLN A 224 13.17 -2.61 4.17
N GLU A 225 11.94 -2.97 3.78
CA GLU A 225 11.64 -3.37 2.39
C GLU A 225 11.32 -2.17 1.50
N ASP A 226 10.33 -1.35 1.86
CA ASP A 226 9.79 -0.24 1.07
C ASP A 226 10.17 1.10 1.70
N PHE A 227 11.13 1.79 1.08
CA PHE A 227 11.61 3.08 1.59
C PHE A 227 10.68 4.23 1.25
N ALA A 228 10.01 4.18 0.11
CA ALA A 228 9.02 5.20 -0.22
C ALA A 228 7.89 5.21 0.82
N THR A 229 7.42 4.04 1.25
CA THR A 229 6.45 3.92 2.34
C THR A 229 7.04 4.37 3.67
N TYR A 230 8.30 4.01 4.00
CA TYR A 230 8.98 4.48 5.22
C TYR A 230 8.97 6.01 5.33
N PHE A 231 9.30 6.73 4.25
CA PHE A 231 9.27 8.18 4.23
C PHE A 231 7.85 8.75 4.35
N LEU A 232 6.94 8.27 3.51
CA LEU A 232 5.58 8.84 3.40
C LEU A 232 4.76 8.59 4.67
N VAL A 233 4.79 7.37 5.19
CA VAL A 233 4.07 6.99 6.41
C VAL A 233 4.76 7.59 7.65
N GLY A 234 6.08 7.49 7.74
CA GLY A 234 6.84 8.03 8.88
C GLY A 234 6.63 9.54 9.04
N ALA A 235 6.73 10.30 7.95
CA ALA A 235 6.42 11.73 7.98
C ALA A 235 4.96 12.01 8.36
N LYS A 236 4.02 11.22 7.81
CA LYS A 236 2.60 11.35 8.12
C LYS A 236 2.30 11.03 9.59
N GLN A 237 2.97 10.06 10.19
CA GLN A 237 2.88 9.78 11.63
C GLN A 237 3.36 10.98 12.45
N MET A 238 4.36 11.72 11.97
CA MET A 238 4.84 12.97 12.58
C MET A 238 3.99 14.21 12.23
N GLY A 239 2.86 14.02 11.51
CA GLY A 239 1.91 15.08 11.18
C GLY A 239 2.22 15.86 9.90
N VAL A 240 3.15 15.36 9.06
CA VAL A 240 3.58 16.01 7.82
C VAL A 240 3.19 15.17 6.61
N ASP A 241 2.56 15.81 5.63
CA ASP A 241 2.38 15.23 4.29
C ASP A 241 3.57 15.66 3.42
N LEU A 242 4.44 14.70 3.05
CA LEU A 242 5.56 14.99 2.13
C LEU A 242 5.07 15.33 0.72
N VAL A 243 3.94 14.78 0.34
CA VAL A 243 3.26 15.08 -0.93
C VAL A 243 1.77 15.23 -0.69
N SER A 244 1.19 16.27 -1.25
CA SER A 244 -0.26 16.51 -1.23
C SER A 244 -0.71 17.16 -2.53
N VAL A 245 -2.02 17.17 -2.76
CA VAL A 245 -2.63 17.83 -3.93
C VAL A 245 -3.65 18.83 -3.43
N ASP A 246 -3.51 20.09 -3.81
CA ASP A 246 -4.43 21.15 -3.39
C ASP A 246 -5.77 21.10 -4.16
N ALA A 247 -6.71 21.97 -3.80
CA ALA A 247 -8.02 22.03 -4.42
C ALA A 247 -8.01 22.39 -5.91
N SER A 248 -6.89 22.98 -6.41
CA SER A 248 -6.71 23.28 -7.84
C SER A 248 -6.11 22.12 -8.64
N GLY A 249 -5.68 21.04 -7.96
CA GLY A 249 -4.97 19.91 -8.57
C GLY A 249 -3.46 20.05 -8.59
N LYS A 250 -2.91 21.13 -8.00
CA LYS A 250 -1.48 21.36 -7.94
C LYS A 250 -0.84 20.45 -6.88
N VAL A 251 0.24 19.79 -7.27
CA VAL A 251 1.05 18.97 -6.35
C VAL A 251 1.90 19.90 -5.47
N ILE A 252 1.88 19.62 -4.17
CA ILE A 252 2.67 20.31 -3.15
C ILE A 252 3.64 19.29 -2.56
N TYR A 253 4.92 19.59 -2.65
CA TYR A 253 6.01 18.84 -2.03
C TYR A 253 6.48 19.59 -0.78
N ASN A 254 6.53 18.92 0.35
CA ASN A 254 6.86 19.48 1.66
C ASN A 254 7.80 18.54 2.42
N PHE A 255 9.08 18.84 2.39
CA PHE A 255 10.16 18.03 2.94
C PHE A 255 10.88 18.80 4.06
N PRO A 256 10.28 18.97 5.25
CA PRO A 256 10.91 19.73 6.34
C PRO A 256 12.10 18.97 6.93
N GLU A 257 13.15 19.71 7.20
CA GLU A 257 14.47 19.21 7.61
C GLU A 257 14.38 18.38 8.91
N ASP A 258 13.65 18.85 9.90
CA ASP A 258 13.49 18.18 11.19
C ASP A 258 12.80 16.81 11.09
N VAL A 259 11.85 16.65 10.18
CA VAL A 259 11.19 15.36 9.91
C VAL A 259 12.14 14.43 9.17
N LEU A 260 12.84 14.93 8.16
CA LEU A 260 13.80 14.15 7.37
C LEU A 260 14.99 13.72 8.23
N HIS A 261 15.46 14.60 9.13
CA HIS A 261 16.52 14.27 10.08
C HIS A 261 16.10 13.12 11.01
N LYS A 262 14.86 13.15 11.50
CA LYS A 262 14.35 12.05 12.33
C LYS A 262 14.26 10.73 11.54
N LEU A 263 13.83 10.76 10.27
CA LEU A 263 13.84 9.57 9.40
C LEU A 263 15.26 9.06 9.14
N TRP A 264 16.23 9.95 8.97
CA TRP A 264 17.64 9.62 8.87
C TRP A 264 18.15 8.94 10.14
N ASP A 265 17.93 9.51 11.31
CA ASP A 265 18.40 8.99 12.60
C ASP A 265 17.88 7.57 12.89
N TYR A 266 16.67 7.26 12.46
CA TYR A 266 16.03 5.96 12.74
C TYR A 266 16.17 4.92 11.64
N PHE A 267 16.89 5.24 10.56
CA PHE A 267 17.29 4.25 9.56
C PHE A 267 18.77 4.30 9.21
N TYR A 268 19.28 5.46 8.75
CA TYR A 268 20.66 5.57 8.28
C TYR A 268 21.66 5.28 9.40
N VAL A 269 21.54 5.94 10.52
CA VAL A 269 22.46 5.78 11.66
C VAL A 269 22.53 4.33 12.15
N PRO A 270 21.42 3.62 12.45
CA PRO A 270 21.49 2.21 12.80
C PRO A 270 22.01 1.32 11.67
N TYR A 271 21.82 1.69 10.40
CA TYR A 271 22.33 0.91 9.26
C TYR A 271 23.86 0.97 9.16
N ILE A 272 24.46 2.16 9.23
CA ILE A 272 25.92 2.32 9.18
C ILE A 272 26.63 1.73 10.41
N LYS A 273 25.92 1.66 11.55
CA LYS A 273 26.42 0.98 12.77
C LYS A 273 26.31 -0.55 12.71
N GLY A 274 25.65 -1.10 11.67
CA GLY A 274 25.47 -2.52 11.49
C GLY A 274 24.28 -3.13 12.22
N TYR A 275 23.44 -2.31 12.87
CA TYR A 275 22.24 -2.79 13.55
C TYR A 275 21.13 -3.18 12.58
N PHE A 276 21.09 -2.49 11.42
CA PHE A 276 20.20 -2.79 10.30
C PHE A 276 21.02 -3.33 9.12
N GLY A 277 20.36 -4.11 8.25
CA GLY A 277 21.00 -4.75 7.10
C GLY A 277 20.10 -4.90 5.91
N SER A 278 20.74 -4.96 4.74
CA SER A 278 20.13 -5.37 3.48
C SER A 278 21.21 -5.85 2.53
N SER A 279 21.12 -7.07 2.04
CA SER A 279 22.08 -7.67 1.13
C SER A 279 21.43 -8.24 -0.12
N GLY A 280 20.28 -8.89 0.01
CA GLY A 280 19.53 -9.47 -1.09
C GLY A 280 18.55 -8.49 -1.74
N ARG A 281 17.84 -9.01 -2.75
CA ARG A 281 16.78 -8.28 -3.43
C ARG A 281 15.58 -8.02 -2.51
N TYR A 282 15.19 -9.02 -1.73
CA TYR A 282 14.07 -8.98 -0.79
C TYR A 282 14.56 -9.25 0.64
N ARG A 283 13.91 -8.64 1.62
CA ARG A 283 14.26 -8.82 3.04
C ARG A 283 14.01 -10.26 3.52
N SER A 284 13.04 -10.95 2.91
CA SER A 284 12.85 -12.39 3.14
C SER A 284 14.04 -13.24 2.70
N ASP A 285 14.82 -12.81 1.69
CA ASP A 285 16.06 -13.48 1.29
C ASP A 285 17.15 -13.28 2.34
N ASP A 286 17.29 -12.05 2.88
CA ASP A 286 18.26 -11.76 3.94
C ASP A 286 17.94 -12.52 5.24
N LEU A 287 16.65 -12.69 5.56
CA LEU A 287 16.25 -13.52 6.69
C LEU A 287 16.54 -14.99 6.43
N ARG A 288 16.37 -15.47 5.18
CA ARG A 288 16.71 -16.85 4.78
C ARG A 288 18.19 -17.15 4.90
N THR A 289 19.06 -16.17 4.62
CA THR A 289 20.52 -16.32 4.77
C THR A 289 21.02 -16.05 6.19
N GLY A 290 20.15 -15.57 7.07
CA GLY A 290 20.50 -15.24 8.47
C GLY A 290 21.26 -13.92 8.63
N GLU A 291 21.21 -13.05 7.60
CA GLU A 291 21.78 -11.70 7.67
C GLU A 291 20.97 -10.77 8.58
N ILE A 292 19.66 -10.99 8.65
CA ILE A 292 18.73 -10.30 9.56
C ILE A 292 17.80 -11.33 10.21
N ILE A 293 17.13 -10.94 11.29
CA ILE A 293 16.08 -11.77 11.91
C ILE A 293 14.68 -11.14 11.85
N SER A 294 14.58 -9.92 11.35
CA SER A 294 13.28 -9.23 11.23
C SER A 294 13.25 -8.26 10.06
N TYR A 295 12.05 -7.97 9.57
CA TYR A 295 11.82 -6.97 8.53
C TYR A 295 10.38 -6.47 8.52
N VAL A 296 10.17 -5.29 7.93
CA VAL A 296 8.83 -4.78 7.59
C VAL A 296 8.57 -5.03 6.11
N SER A 297 7.42 -5.60 5.80
CA SER A 297 6.94 -5.81 4.42
C SER A 297 5.41 -5.92 4.40
N THR A 298 4.84 -6.01 3.20
CA THR A 298 3.39 -6.17 3.02
C THR A 298 2.85 -7.44 3.67
N SER A 299 1.66 -7.37 4.28
CA SER A 299 0.96 -8.55 4.83
C SER A 299 0.67 -9.62 3.78
N ALA A 300 0.65 -9.25 2.49
CA ALA A 300 0.47 -10.18 1.38
C ALA A 300 1.73 -11.00 1.03
N SER A 301 2.85 -10.78 1.72
CA SER A 301 4.12 -11.49 1.49
C SER A 301 4.38 -12.63 2.47
N TYR A 302 3.43 -13.00 3.33
CA TYR A 302 3.64 -14.05 4.33
C TYR A 302 4.07 -15.39 3.72
N SER A 303 3.56 -15.75 2.57
CA SER A 303 3.94 -16.96 1.85
C SER A 303 5.42 -17.00 1.40
N TYR A 304 6.12 -15.87 1.44
CA TYR A 304 7.56 -15.75 1.16
C TYR A 304 8.42 -15.75 2.43
N PHE A 305 7.81 -15.76 3.63
CA PHE A 305 8.58 -15.93 4.86
C PHE A 305 9.26 -17.30 4.85
N PRO A 306 10.61 -17.38 5.05
CA PRO A 306 11.33 -18.64 4.92
C PRO A 306 10.99 -19.62 6.04
N GLU A 307 10.94 -20.90 5.71
CA GLU A 307 10.75 -21.99 6.69
C GLU A 307 12.02 -22.32 7.47
N ALA A 308 13.17 -21.87 6.98
CA ALA A 308 14.47 -22.10 7.60
C ALA A 308 15.48 -20.99 7.24
N VAL A 309 16.45 -20.77 8.12
CA VAL A 309 17.71 -20.11 7.78
C VAL A 309 18.63 -21.15 7.14
N ILE A 310 19.18 -20.80 5.97
CA ILE A 310 20.04 -21.68 5.16
C ILE A 310 21.43 -21.05 5.07
N LEU A 311 22.43 -21.65 5.74
CA LEU A 311 23.83 -21.20 5.72
C LEU A 311 24.62 -21.90 4.63
N SER A 312 24.24 -23.15 4.31
CA SER A 312 24.86 -23.96 3.23
C SER A 312 23.90 -25.09 2.84
N ASP A 313 24.27 -25.87 1.80
CA ASP A 313 23.49 -27.06 1.38
C ASP A 313 23.32 -28.12 2.48
N GLN A 314 24.16 -28.08 3.52
CA GLN A 314 24.19 -29.07 4.60
C GLN A 314 23.83 -28.47 5.96
N GLU A 315 23.67 -27.15 6.04
CA GLU A 315 23.45 -26.43 7.30
C GLU A 315 22.26 -25.52 7.16
N TYR A 316 21.14 -25.96 7.74
CA TYR A 316 19.90 -25.18 7.79
C TYR A 316 19.23 -25.32 9.17
N PHE A 317 18.53 -24.28 9.59
CA PHE A 317 17.86 -24.20 10.89
C PHE A 317 16.38 -23.84 10.64
N PRO A 318 15.44 -24.76 10.93
CA PRO A 318 14.01 -24.44 10.86
C PRO A 318 13.67 -23.25 11.78
N ILE A 319 12.82 -22.38 11.30
CA ILE A 319 12.39 -21.18 12.05
C ILE A 319 10.86 -21.06 12.07
N GLU A 320 10.38 -20.36 13.07
CA GLU A 320 8.98 -19.99 13.20
C GLU A 320 8.81 -18.49 12.99
N ALA A 321 7.70 -18.10 12.38
CA ALA A 321 7.33 -16.70 12.21
C ALA A 321 6.57 -16.17 13.44
N THR A 322 6.92 -14.98 13.90
CA THR A 322 6.03 -14.09 14.65
C THR A 322 5.74 -12.88 13.78
N VAL A 323 4.49 -12.46 13.71
CA VAL A 323 4.08 -11.25 12.99
C VAL A 323 3.52 -10.25 13.99
N LEU A 324 3.97 -9.00 13.88
CA LEU A 324 3.59 -7.89 14.76
C LEU A 324 3.12 -6.71 13.89
N PRO A 325 2.47 -5.69 14.46
CA PRO A 325 2.26 -4.42 13.76
C PRO A 325 3.58 -3.85 13.26
N ALA A 326 3.57 -3.17 12.11
CA ALA A 326 4.72 -2.35 11.73
C ALA A 326 4.93 -1.24 12.80
N PRO A 327 6.19 -1.00 13.25
CA PRO A 327 6.44 -0.06 14.33
C PRO A 327 6.13 1.39 13.94
N ASP A 328 5.37 2.09 14.77
CA ASP A 328 5.10 3.52 14.63
C ASP A 328 6.21 4.37 15.26
N PHE A 329 6.30 5.65 14.88
CA PHE A 329 7.09 6.61 15.68
C PHE A 329 6.42 6.92 17.02
N VAL A 330 7.19 7.00 18.11
CA VAL A 330 6.67 7.36 19.43
C VAL A 330 5.98 8.72 19.39
N LYS A 331 4.79 8.82 19.97
CA LYS A 331 3.91 9.99 19.93
C LYS A 331 3.42 10.36 18.52
N GLY A 332 3.70 9.53 17.52
CA GLY A 332 3.17 9.69 16.18
C GLY A 332 1.66 9.44 16.11
N GLN A 333 1.06 9.90 15.04
CA GLN A 333 -0.31 9.54 14.69
C GLN A 333 -0.36 8.06 14.28
N LYS A 334 -1.44 7.37 14.59
CA LYS A 334 -1.68 5.99 14.13
C LYS A 334 -2.05 5.98 12.65
N ILE A 335 -1.03 5.90 11.81
CA ILE A 335 -1.14 5.88 10.34
C ILE A 335 -0.48 4.61 9.81
N ALA A 336 -1.17 3.91 8.92
CA ALA A 336 -0.62 2.76 8.20
C ALA A 336 -0.92 2.87 6.71
N ILE A 337 -0.03 2.34 5.88
CA ILE A 337 -0.25 2.32 4.42
C ILE A 337 -1.34 1.33 4.05
N GLN A 338 -2.20 1.68 3.10
CA GLN A 338 -2.99 0.69 2.36
C GLN A 338 -2.33 0.43 1.00
N GLN A 339 -2.22 -0.83 0.66
CA GLN A 339 -1.57 -1.30 -0.56
C GLN A 339 -2.53 -2.21 -1.35
N GLY A 340 -2.19 -2.51 -2.60
CA GLY A 340 -2.96 -3.35 -3.51
C GLY A 340 -3.74 -2.54 -4.54
N ALA A 341 -3.54 -2.88 -5.82
CA ALA A 341 -4.26 -2.27 -6.93
C ALA A 341 -5.76 -2.59 -6.88
N GLY A 342 -6.56 -1.66 -7.36
CA GLY A 342 -7.98 -1.92 -7.62
C GLY A 342 -8.24 -2.18 -9.10
N ILE A 343 -9.50 -2.41 -9.46
CA ILE A 343 -9.92 -2.66 -10.84
C ILE A 343 -10.68 -1.45 -11.38
N GLY A 344 -10.19 -0.88 -12.50
CA GLY A 344 -10.89 0.08 -13.31
C GLY A 344 -11.61 -0.61 -14.49
N VAL A 345 -12.79 -0.09 -14.88
CA VAL A 345 -13.50 -0.49 -16.09
C VAL A 345 -13.18 0.52 -17.18
N LEU A 346 -12.73 0.03 -18.34
CA LEU A 346 -12.41 0.89 -19.46
C LEU A 346 -13.68 1.20 -20.28
N LYS A 347 -13.73 2.41 -20.86
CA LYS A 347 -14.83 2.81 -21.73
C LYS A 347 -14.83 1.99 -23.02
N GLY A 348 -16.00 1.55 -23.42
CA GLY A 348 -16.22 0.73 -24.60
C GLY A 348 -17.72 0.55 -24.86
N GLU A 349 -18.09 -0.60 -25.36
CA GLU A 349 -19.48 -0.95 -25.59
C GLU A 349 -20.27 -1.00 -24.27
N GLU A 350 -21.41 -0.35 -24.22
CA GLU A 350 -22.25 -0.24 -23.02
C GLU A 350 -22.62 -1.62 -22.45
N GLN A 351 -22.79 -2.63 -23.28
CA GLN A 351 -23.10 -4.00 -22.85
C GLN A 351 -21.92 -4.64 -22.11
N LYS A 352 -20.68 -4.41 -22.59
CA LYS A 352 -19.47 -4.89 -21.95
C LYS A 352 -19.18 -4.16 -20.62
N ILE A 353 -19.41 -2.84 -20.58
CA ILE A 353 -19.34 -2.06 -19.33
C ILE A 353 -20.29 -2.67 -18.30
N LYS A 354 -21.55 -2.89 -18.66
CA LYS A 354 -22.55 -3.47 -17.78
C LYS A 354 -22.22 -4.87 -17.31
N ALA A 355 -21.67 -5.69 -18.20
CA ALA A 355 -21.22 -7.04 -17.88
C ALA A 355 -20.01 -7.02 -16.92
N SER A 356 -19.07 -6.08 -17.14
CA SER A 356 -17.93 -5.84 -16.21
C SER A 356 -18.40 -5.46 -14.81
N ILE A 357 -19.42 -4.61 -14.69
CA ILE A 357 -20.01 -4.24 -13.42
C ILE A 357 -20.62 -5.46 -12.70
N GLU A 358 -21.29 -6.36 -13.42
CA GLU A 358 -21.83 -7.58 -12.81
C GLU A 358 -20.73 -8.52 -12.30
N PHE A 359 -19.62 -8.64 -13.04
CA PHE A 359 -18.45 -9.37 -12.56
C PHE A 359 -17.87 -8.73 -11.29
N LEU A 360 -17.69 -7.40 -11.27
CA LEU A 360 -17.17 -6.69 -10.10
C LEU A 360 -18.11 -6.81 -8.88
N ARG A 361 -19.44 -6.69 -9.06
CA ARG A 361 -20.41 -6.94 -7.99
C ARG A 361 -20.28 -8.32 -7.38
N TRP A 362 -20.12 -9.34 -8.24
CA TRP A 362 -19.96 -10.71 -7.80
C TRP A 362 -18.62 -10.91 -7.09
N LEU A 363 -17.52 -10.43 -7.66
CA LEU A 363 -16.16 -10.54 -7.10
C LEU A 363 -16.05 -9.82 -5.74
N THR A 364 -16.76 -8.70 -5.57
CA THR A 364 -16.75 -7.92 -4.33
C THR A 364 -17.95 -8.21 -3.42
N SER A 365 -18.73 -9.26 -3.70
CA SER A 365 -19.74 -9.75 -2.76
C SER A 365 -19.08 -10.34 -1.51
N GLU A 366 -19.71 -10.25 -0.34
CA GLU A 366 -19.13 -10.61 0.95
C GLU A 366 -18.43 -11.98 0.94
N SER A 367 -19.13 -13.02 0.53
CA SER A 367 -18.60 -14.41 0.57
C SER A 367 -17.51 -14.65 -0.46
N VAL A 368 -17.66 -14.12 -1.69
CA VAL A 368 -16.67 -14.32 -2.77
C VAL A 368 -15.41 -13.51 -2.46
N ASN A 369 -15.58 -12.25 -2.05
CA ASN A 369 -14.46 -11.37 -1.76
C ASN A 369 -13.63 -11.86 -0.57
N SER A 370 -14.29 -12.28 0.52
CA SER A 370 -13.60 -12.85 1.68
C SER A 370 -12.82 -14.12 1.29
N LYS A 371 -13.44 -15.02 0.53
CA LYS A 371 -12.78 -16.25 0.05
C LYS A 371 -11.58 -15.92 -0.85
N PHE A 372 -11.77 -15.04 -1.83
CA PHE A 372 -10.71 -14.63 -2.76
C PHE A 372 -9.56 -13.96 -2.03
N ALA A 373 -9.82 -12.87 -1.31
CA ALA A 373 -8.80 -12.07 -0.67
C ALA A 373 -7.96 -12.90 0.32
N LEU A 374 -8.61 -13.59 1.26
CA LEU A 374 -7.91 -14.39 2.26
C LEU A 374 -7.13 -15.57 1.66
N SER A 375 -7.64 -16.20 0.58
CA SER A 375 -6.89 -17.26 -0.11
C SER A 375 -5.66 -16.74 -0.87
N ALA A 376 -5.63 -15.45 -1.21
CA ALA A 376 -4.55 -14.77 -1.90
C ALA A 376 -3.62 -13.97 -0.97
N ASP A 377 -3.73 -14.19 0.35
CA ASP A 377 -2.98 -13.47 1.40
C ASP A 377 -3.26 -11.95 1.44
N TYR A 378 -4.50 -11.55 1.10
CA TYR A 378 -4.96 -10.16 1.14
C TYR A 378 -6.10 -9.96 2.16
N LEU A 379 -6.35 -8.70 2.49
CA LEU A 379 -7.52 -8.26 3.25
C LEU A 379 -8.74 -8.15 2.34
N PRO A 380 -9.92 -8.63 2.78
CA PRO A 380 -11.19 -8.32 2.13
C PRO A 380 -11.45 -6.81 2.12
N VAL A 381 -12.26 -6.36 1.16
CA VAL A 381 -12.51 -4.91 0.99
C VAL A 381 -13.84 -4.44 1.57
N ARG A 382 -14.64 -5.33 2.11
CA ARG A 382 -15.93 -5.01 2.72
C ARG A 382 -15.80 -4.81 4.22
N SER A 383 -16.54 -3.84 4.76
CA SER A 383 -16.53 -3.51 6.19
C SER A 383 -17.02 -4.67 7.08
N ASP A 384 -18.02 -5.42 6.60
CA ASP A 384 -18.59 -6.57 7.30
C ASP A 384 -17.67 -7.81 7.30
N SER A 385 -16.72 -7.87 6.38
CA SER A 385 -15.76 -8.97 6.22
C SER A 385 -14.45 -8.76 6.97
N LEU A 386 -14.18 -7.57 7.51
CA LEU A 386 -12.98 -7.26 8.29
C LEU A 386 -13.11 -7.72 9.75
N THR A 387 -13.28 -9.01 9.97
CA THR A 387 -13.34 -9.58 11.32
C THR A 387 -12.35 -10.73 11.46
N VAL A 388 -11.80 -10.90 12.66
CA VAL A 388 -10.90 -12.04 12.97
C VAL A 388 -11.62 -13.37 12.72
N GLN A 389 -12.93 -13.43 12.95
CA GLN A 389 -13.76 -14.63 12.67
C GLN A 389 -13.84 -14.98 11.18
N THR A 390 -13.64 -14.00 10.30
CA THR A 390 -13.61 -14.24 8.85
C THR A 390 -12.40 -15.08 8.45
N VAL A 391 -11.31 -15.00 9.19
CA VAL A 391 -10.09 -15.80 8.99
C VAL A 391 -10.33 -17.28 9.28
N ASP A 392 -11.19 -17.60 10.27
CA ASP A 392 -11.54 -18.98 10.64
C ASP A 392 -12.32 -19.74 9.54
N VAL A 393 -12.88 -19.02 8.58
CA VAL A 393 -13.72 -19.62 7.50
C VAL A 393 -12.87 -20.36 6.46
N ILE A 394 -11.55 -20.08 6.37
CA ILE A 394 -10.66 -20.77 5.43
C ILE A 394 -10.01 -21.98 6.10
N LYS A 395 -10.84 -22.97 6.41
CA LYS A 395 -10.41 -24.26 6.90
C LYS A 395 -9.54 -24.98 5.85
N GLY A 396 -8.25 -25.05 6.11
CA GLY A 396 -7.30 -25.86 5.32
C GLY A 396 -5.86 -25.36 5.30
N ARG A 397 -5.63 -24.06 5.58
CA ARG A 397 -4.30 -23.46 5.62
C ARG A 397 -4.04 -22.89 6.99
N GLY A 398 -4.09 -23.22 8.07
CA GLY A 398 -3.81 -22.51 9.32
C GLY A 398 -4.13 -21.00 9.27
N THR A 399 -4.32 -20.35 10.38
CA THR A 399 -4.48 -18.89 10.44
C THR A 399 -3.20 -18.24 9.88
N ASN A 400 -3.34 -17.35 8.88
CA ASN A 400 -2.22 -16.53 8.41
C ASN A 400 -2.01 -15.37 9.41
N PRO A 401 -0.95 -15.38 10.23
CA PRO A 401 -0.75 -14.37 11.26
C PRO A 401 -0.57 -12.95 10.69
N ALA A 402 -0.10 -12.83 9.45
CA ALA A 402 0.04 -11.52 8.81
C ALA A 402 -1.33 -10.89 8.49
N ILE A 403 -2.33 -11.70 8.13
CA ILE A 403 -3.70 -11.22 7.92
C ILE A 403 -4.34 -10.81 9.25
N GLU A 404 -4.14 -11.59 10.32
CA GLU A 404 -4.67 -11.23 11.64
C GLU A 404 -4.11 -9.89 12.12
N GLU A 405 -2.81 -9.67 11.93
CA GLU A 405 -2.15 -8.43 12.33
C GLU A 405 -2.56 -7.25 11.44
N ALA A 406 -2.68 -7.48 10.13
CA ALA A 406 -3.19 -6.48 9.20
C ALA A 406 -4.63 -6.05 9.51
N LEU A 407 -5.51 -6.98 9.93
CA LEU A 407 -6.88 -6.66 10.39
C LEU A 407 -6.88 -5.77 11.65
N LYS A 408 -5.99 -6.04 12.61
CA LYS A 408 -5.83 -5.19 13.80
C LYS A 408 -5.33 -3.80 13.41
N THR A 409 -4.36 -3.72 12.49
CA THR A 409 -3.82 -2.46 11.97
C THR A 409 -4.91 -1.63 11.30
N VAL A 410 -5.69 -2.20 10.37
CA VAL A 410 -6.80 -1.50 9.70
C VAL A 410 -7.86 -1.00 10.68
N SER A 411 -8.07 -1.73 11.80
CA SER A 411 -9.05 -1.35 12.82
C SER A 411 -8.55 -0.24 13.76
N SER A 412 -7.24 -0.07 13.91
CA SER A 412 -6.62 0.83 14.90
C SER A 412 -5.91 2.04 14.31
N HIS A 413 -5.65 2.04 12.99
CA HIS A 413 -4.91 3.09 12.28
C HIS A 413 -5.79 3.77 11.23
N THR A 414 -5.47 5.01 10.93
CA THR A 414 -5.97 5.67 9.72
C THR A 414 -5.20 5.13 8.53
N MET A 415 -5.92 4.56 7.57
CA MET A 415 -5.30 4.01 6.36
C MET A 415 -4.90 5.16 5.42
N TYR A 416 -3.61 5.24 5.13
CA TYR A 416 -3.02 6.20 4.21
C TYR A 416 -2.87 5.59 2.83
N TYR A 417 -3.12 6.37 1.80
CA TYR A 417 -2.83 6.05 0.41
C TYR A 417 -2.08 7.21 -0.23
N ILE A 418 -1.21 6.90 -1.18
CA ILE A 418 -0.41 7.91 -1.87
C ILE A 418 -1.33 8.75 -2.76
N PRO A 419 -1.29 10.09 -2.70
CA PRO A 419 -2.10 10.94 -3.56
C PRO A 419 -1.86 10.66 -5.05
N ALA A 420 -2.91 10.68 -5.86
CA ALA A 420 -2.75 10.64 -7.31
C ALA A 420 -2.25 12.00 -7.80
N ALA A 421 -0.99 12.05 -8.19
CA ALA A 421 -0.32 13.27 -8.62
C ALA A 421 0.55 12.98 -9.86
N ASP A 422 0.82 14.00 -10.65
CA ASP A 422 1.78 13.89 -11.73
C ASP A 422 3.18 13.70 -11.10
N ASN A 423 4.03 12.90 -11.73
CA ASN A 423 5.38 12.54 -11.28
C ASN A 423 5.46 11.78 -9.94
N ILE A 424 4.33 11.21 -9.44
CA ILE A 424 4.33 10.46 -8.17
C ILE A 424 5.17 9.18 -8.25
N SER A 425 5.21 8.52 -9.40
CA SER A 425 6.08 7.35 -9.63
C SER A 425 7.55 7.72 -9.51
N THR A 426 7.96 8.84 -10.10
CA THR A 426 9.33 9.37 -10.00
C THR A 426 9.67 9.76 -8.56
N LEU A 427 8.72 10.40 -7.84
CA LEU A 427 8.91 10.69 -6.42
C LEU A 427 9.15 9.41 -5.61
N ARG A 428 8.35 8.38 -5.84
CA ARG A 428 8.51 7.09 -5.15
C ARG A 428 9.87 6.46 -5.44
N GLU A 429 10.36 6.53 -6.69
CA GLU A 429 11.68 6.03 -7.08
C GLU A 429 12.81 6.81 -6.37
N ILE A 430 12.70 8.13 -6.28
CA ILE A 430 13.65 8.97 -5.52
C ILE A 430 13.63 8.53 -4.04
N LEU A 431 12.48 8.47 -3.40
CA LEU A 431 12.36 8.09 -1.99
C LEU A 431 12.81 6.65 -1.73
N GLU A 432 12.60 5.73 -2.68
CA GLU A 432 13.03 4.35 -2.56
C GLU A 432 14.55 4.20 -2.54
N ASN A 433 15.27 5.04 -3.27
CA ASN A 433 16.70 4.85 -3.48
C ASN A 433 17.58 5.81 -2.66
N THR A 434 17.15 7.06 -2.46
CA THR A 434 18.00 8.12 -1.91
C THR A 434 18.70 7.75 -0.59
N LEU A 435 17.96 7.30 0.41
CA LEU A 435 18.51 6.97 1.73
C LEU A 435 19.16 5.58 1.75
N LYS A 436 18.54 4.63 1.06
CA LYS A 436 19.02 3.26 0.97
C LYS A 436 20.42 3.20 0.33
N ASP A 437 20.57 3.82 -0.84
CA ASP A 437 21.82 3.79 -1.60
C ASP A 437 22.93 4.52 -0.83
N LYS A 438 22.61 5.68 -0.23
CA LYS A 438 23.54 6.40 0.65
C LYS A 438 24.00 5.54 1.83
N ALA A 439 23.08 4.86 2.51
CA ALA A 439 23.41 4.02 3.66
C ALA A 439 24.29 2.81 3.27
N ILE A 440 24.01 2.19 2.11
CA ILE A 440 24.81 1.09 1.58
C ILE A 440 26.23 1.54 1.19
N GLU A 441 26.33 2.68 0.50
CA GLU A 441 27.62 3.25 0.07
C GLU A 441 28.51 3.58 1.27
N ASP A 442 27.97 4.30 2.25
CA ASP A 442 28.72 4.72 3.43
C ASP A 442 29.10 3.54 4.32
N LYS A 443 28.22 2.56 4.51
CA LYS A 443 28.55 1.34 5.24
C LYS A 443 29.69 0.58 4.60
N LYS A 444 29.72 0.48 3.27
CA LYS A 444 30.82 -0.16 2.53
C LYS A 444 32.13 0.59 2.70
N ALA A 445 32.10 1.92 2.73
CA ALA A 445 33.27 2.76 2.99
C ALA A 445 33.80 2.55 4.43
N ILE A 446 32.89 2.50 5.42
CA ILE A 446 33.21 2.19 6.82
C ILE A 446 33.87 0.82 6.94
N GLU A 447 33.28 -0.22 6.35
CA GLU A 447 33.83 -1.59 6.34
C GLU A 447 35.24 -1.63 5.72
N THR A 448 35.47 -0.85 4.66
CA THR A 448 36.78 -0.72 4.03
C THR A 448 37.79 -0.02 4.94
N ALA A 449 37.41 1.04 5.64
CA ALA A 449 38.27 1.74 6.59
C ALA A 449 38.62 0.84 7.79
N VAL A 450 37.66 0.10 8.32
CA VAL A 450 37.88 -0.88 9.40
C VAL A 450 38.87 -1.99 8.96
N ALA A 451 38.67 -2.55 7.75
CA ALA A 451 39.58 -3.54 7.18
C ALA A 451 41.00 -2.98 6.97
N SER A 452 41.16 -1.67 6.85
CA SER A 452 42.43 -0.96 6.74
C SER A 452 43.05 -0.61 8.11
N GLY A 453 42.41 -0.97 9.21
CA GLY A 453 42.91 -0.82 10.58
C GLY A 453 42.37 0.36 11.39
N LEU A 454 41.37 1.09 10.88
CA LEU A 454 40.65 2.08 11.67
C LEU A 454 39.71 1.38 12.66
N SER A 455 39.52 1.96 13.85
CA SER A 455 38.49 1.43 14.75
C SER A 455 37.10 1.60 14.14
N LYS A 456 36.15 0.72 14.45
CA LYS A 456 34.79 0.85 13.94
C LYS A 456 34.13 2.15 14.43
N GLU A 457 34.40 2.55 15.68
CA GLU A 457 33.89 3.78 16.26
C GLU A 457 34.38 5.01 15.48
N ASP A 458 35.68 5.11 15.17
CA ASP A 458 36.24 6.21 14.40
C ASP A 458 35.71 6.19 12.96
N ALA A 459 35.66 5.01 12.32
CA ALA A 459 35.15 4.88 10.95
C ALA A 459 33.67 5.28 10.82
N VAL A 460 32.81 4.87 11.76
CA VAL A 460 31.40 5.32 11.81
C VAL A 460 31.31 6.81 12.11
N GLY A 461 32.16 7.33 13.00
CA GLY A 461 32.19 8.76 13.36
C GLY A 461 32.47 9.72 12.19
N GLU A 462 33.12 9.25 11.13
CA GLU A 462 33.33 10.05 9.90
C GLU A 462 32.02 10.26 9.10
N TYR A 463 31.01 9.38 9.30
CA TYR A 463 29.74 9.39 8.54
C TYR A 463 28.52 9.75 9.41
N ASP A 464 28.54 9.48 10.72
CA ASP A 464 27.49 9.85 11.67
C ASP A 464 27.63 11.32 12.07
N THR A 465 27.42 12.23 11.13
CA THR A 465 27.66 13.68 11.27
C THR A 465 26.53 14.50 10.67
N GLU A 466 26.29 15.70 11.23
CA GLU A 466 25.36 16.70 10.69
C GLU A 466 25.71 17.11 9.25
N GLU A 467 27.02 17.18 8.93
CA GLU A 467 27.45 17.52 7.57
C GLU A 467 27.00 16.46 6.56
N ASN A 468 27.12 15.16 6.90
CA ASN A 468 26.72 14.09 6.02
C ASN A 468 25.20 14.06 5.83
N PHE A 469 24.41 14.30 6.88
CA PHE A 469 22.97 14.50 6.78
C PHE A 469 22.63 15.68 5.86
N THR A 470 23.26 16.84 6.07
CA THR A 470 22.99 18.05 5.29
C THR A 470 23.26 17.83 3.80
N LEU A 471 24.37 17.19 3.44
CA LEU A 471 24.70 16.87 2.05
C LEU A 471 23.65 15.95 1.40
N TRP A 472 23.21 14.90 2.13
CA TRP A 472 22.14 14.03 1.65
C TRP A 472 20.82 14.78 1.49
N TYR A 473 20.44 15.60 2.47
CA TYR A 473 19.20 16.37 2.46
C TYR A 473 19.15 17.36 1.30
N GLU A 474 20.25 18.10 1.04
CA GLU A 474 20.35 19.02 -0.10
C GLU A 474 20.25 18.27 -1.44
N SER A 475 20.86 17.09 -1.56
CA SER A 475 20.73 16.23 -2.74
C SER A 475 19.29 15.80 -2.96
N LEU A 476 18.59 15.31 -1.91
CA LEU A 476 17.18 14.95 -1.99
C LEU A 476 16.31 16.14 -2.43
N LEU A 477 16.52 17.33 -1.87
CA LEU A 477 15.78 18.53 -2.27
C LEU A 477 16.03 18.91 -3.73
N SER A 478 17.25 18.74 -4.22
CA SER A 478 17.60 18.96 -5.63
C SER A 478 16.84 18.00 -6.56
N ASP A 479 16.77 16.71 -6.19
CA ASP A 479 16.02 15.71 -6.96
C ASP A 479 14.52 16.02 -6.97
N ILE A 480 13.96 16.43 -5.82
CA ILE A 480 12.55 16.85 -5.70
C ILE A 480 12.29 18.12 -6.54
N GLU A 481 13.21 19.06 -6.59
CA GLU A 481 13.06 20.25 -7.45
C GLU A 481 13.04 19.85 -8.93
N GLY A 482 13.85 18.87 -9.33
CA GLY A 482 13.90 18.35 -10.69
C GLY A 482 12.57 17.77 -11.20
N ILE A 483 11.70 17.28 -10.31
CA ILE A 483 10.39 16.73 -10.68
C ILE A 483 9.24 17.74 -10.63
N LYS A 484 9.48 18.98 -10.16
CA LYS A 484 8.46 20.04 -10.07
C LYS A 484 8.22 20.75 -11.41
N GLY A 485 9.06 20.49 -12.41
CA GLY A 485 9.10 21.19 -13.71
C GLY A 485 8.05 20.77 -14.72
#